data_7fa06dac470f5d2eba33d687652b3a03
#
_entry.id   7fa06dac470f5d2eba33d687652b3a03
#
_cell.length_a   1.000
_cell.length_b   1.000
_cell.length_c   1.000
_cell.angle_alpha   90.00
_cell.angle_beta   90.00
_cell.angle_gamma   90.00
#
_symmetry.space_group_name_H-M   'P 1'
#
loop_
_entity.id
_entity.type
_entity.pdbx_description
1 polymer ?
#
loop_
_entity_poly.entity_id
_entity_poly.type
_entity_poly.pdbx_seq_one_letter_code
_entity_poly.pdbx_strand_id
1 'polypeptide(L)'
;MAKVIASTTVLPPIAWNLSDSDQPGVDDFWGDVPEASSSVASVGDYLVLSGVSKSGAIKSQWLGFSGTSLALITWAMNEQTVLTLTGLSVDLSGLSEALRFEDLFASNDRIDMGYGADYVHAYAGNDTIAGGFGNDTIHGGEGLDTAIFSNRRESYSISILETNTVSVRFEGPIVAIYPPPPTDGTDTLIHMERIQFSDRSVAMDLDSSAGNAARLLAAVFGKDAVKNPRYAGIAISLFDQGLSKDQVSQVALNAVFGANAKSKDVVSLIWKNLTGSTIDDKNLAELSGLIDSKAITAAQLTTKAADLELTAQLTDLVGLSKTGWEYIPYGG
;
A
#
# COMPACT_ATOMS: atom_id res chain seq x y z
N MET A 1 -4.58 12.53 6.63
CA MET A 1 -5.08 11.66 5.54
C MET A 1 -5.65 12.57 4.46
N ALA A 2 -4.97 12.70 3.35
CA ALA A 2 -5.45 13.44 2.19
C ALA A 2 -6.41 12.57 1.37
N LYS A 3 -7.37 13.20 0.70
CA LYS A 3 -8.25 12.54 -0.25
C LYS A 3 -8.21 13.31 -1.56
N VAL A 4 -7.78 12.65 -2.63
CA VAL A 4 -7.79 13.19 -3.98
C VAL A 4 -9.02 12.66 -4.71
N ILE A 5 -9.85 13.53 -5.25
CA ILE A 5 -11.00 13.16 -6.07
C ILE A 5 -10.88 13.92 -7.38
N ALA A 6 -10.59 13.21 -8.48
CA ALA A 6 -10.62 13.80 -9.80
C ALA A 6 -12.08 14.08 -10.21
N SER A 7 -12.35 15.22 -10.80
CA SER A 7 -13.68 15.57 -11.26
C SER A 7 -14.06 14.73 -12.48
N THR A 8 -15.25 14.12 -12.45
CA THR A 8 -15.78 13.27 -13.53
C THR A 8 -16.28 14.04 -14.74
N THR A 9 -15.96 15.32 -14.88
CA THR A 9 -16.35 16.09 -16.06
C THR A 9 -15.46 15.65 -17.22
N VAL A 10 -16.08 15.16 -18.30
CA VAL A 10 -15.43 14.67 -19.52
C VAL A 10 -14.62 15.80 -20.17
N LEU A 11 -13.41 15.97 -19.71
CA LEU A 11 -12.36 16.66 -20.44
C LEU A 11 -11.46 15.61 -21.09
N PRO A 12 -10.85 15.91 -22.25
CA PRO A 12 -9.88 15.00 -22.84
C PRO A 12 -8.82 14.62 -21.78
N PRO A 13 -8.22 13.44 -21.87
CA PRO A 13 -7.30 12.93 -20.87
C PRO A 13 -6.18 13.95 -20.67
N ILE A 14 -6.23 14.68 -19.58
CA ILE A 14 -5.12 15.45 -19.08
C ILE A 14 -4.39 14.50 -18.15
N ALA A 15 -3.25 13.99 -18.59
CA ALA A 15 -2.35 13.25 -17.71
C ALA A 15 -1.90 14.22 -16.59
N TRP A 16 -2.45 14.04 -15.40
CA TRP A 16 -2.03 14.80 -14.23
C TRP A 16 -0.84 14.09 -13.62
N ASN A 17 0.33 14.67 -13.81
CA ASN A 17 1.53 14.24 -13.12
C ASN A 17 1.63 15.02 -11.81
N LEU A 18 1.33 14.39 -10.68
CA LEU A 18 1.45 14.98 -9.34
C LEU A 18 2.85 14.83 -8.74
N SER A 19 3.80 14.24 -9.45
CA SER A 19 4.98 13.66 -8.83
C SER A 19 6.31 14.35 -9.10
N ASP A 20 6.44 15.28 -9.99
CA ASP A 20 7.81 15.77 -10.28
C ASP A 20 7.82 17.15 -10.93
N SER A 21 8.64 18.05 -10.38
CA SER A 21 8.93 19.37 -10.96
C SER A 21 9.55 19.30 -12.36
N ASP A 22 10.11 18.16 -12.73
CA ASP A 22 10.78 17.93 -14.02
C ASP A 22 9.87 17.26 -15.08
N GLN A 23 8.61 16.96 -14.74
CA GLN A 23 7.66 16.35 -15.69
C GLN A 23 6.66 17.38 -16.25
N PRO A 24 6.28 17.28 -17.54
CA PRO A 24 5.52 18.33 -18.24
C PRO A 24 4.10 18.63 -17.72
N GLY A 25 3.63 18.05 -16.62
CA GLY A 25 2.28 18.22 -16.12
C GLY A 25 2.12 19.23 -14.98
N VAL A 26 3.06 19.29 -14.06
CA VAL A 26 2.99 20.20 -12.90
C VAL A 26 3.59 21.56 -13.23
N ASP A 27 4.71 21.58 -13.94
CA ASP A 27 5.32 22.82 -14.44
C ASP A 27 4.44 23.54 -15.44
N ASP A 28 3.65 22.81 -16.26
CA ASP A 28 2.67 23.41 -17.17
C ASP A 28 1.52 24.11 -16.42
N PHE A 29 1.21 23.71 -15.18
CA PHE A 29 0.18 24.38 -14.42
C PHE A 29 0.67 25.71 -13.82
N TRP A 30 1.89 25.74 -13.28
CA TRP A 30 2.47 26.92 -12.63
C TRP A 30 3.46 27.68 -13.50
N GLY A 31 4.27 27.00 -14.27
CA GLY A 31 5.31 27.62 -15.11
C GLY A 31 4.77 28.54 -16.19
N ASP A 32 3.48 28.43 -16.52
CA ASP A 32 2.80 29.26 -17.53
C ASP A 32 2.12 30.50 -16.95
N VAL A 33 2.06 30.70 -15.62
CA VAL A 33 1.44 31.88 -15.01
C VAL A 33 2.51 32.97 -14.83
N PRO A 34 2.49 34.06 -15.60
CA PRO A 34 3.41 35.18 -15.40
C PRO A 34 3.20 35.78 -14.00
N GLU A 35 4.27 36.06 -13.23
CA GLU A 35 4.19 36.70 -11.91
C GLU A 35 3.33 37.96 -11.89
N ALA A 36 3.31 38.71 -12.98
CA ALA A 36 2.54 39.95 -13.09
C ALA A 36 1.02 39.76 -13.24
N SER A 37 0.54 38.52 -13.46
CA SER A 37 -0.90 38.19 -13.61
C SER A 37 -1.45 37.37 -12.49
N SER A 38 -0.66 37.04 -11.46
CA SER A 38 -1.09 36.28 -10.30
C SER A 38 -1.69 37.20 -9.23
N SER A 39 -2.74 36.75 -8.58
CA SER A 39 -3.37 37.44 -7.44
C SER A 39 -3.54 36.47 -6.29
N VAL A 40 -3.44 37.01 -5.08
CA VAL A 40 -3.72 36.28 -3.84
C VAL A 40 -4.88 36.97 -3.15
N ALA A 41 -5.94 36.24 -2.87
CA ALA A 41 -7.10 36.75 -2.14
C ALA A 41 -7.47 35.79 -1.01
N SER A 42 -7.89 36.35 0.13
CA SER A 42 -8.45 35.58 1.25
C SER A 42 -9.97 35.64 1.18
N VAL A 43 -10.65 34.50 1.18
CA VAL A 43 -12.12 34.38 1.14
C VAL A 43 -12.55 33.44 2.27
N GLY A 44 -12.91 33.99 3.41
CA GLY A 44 -13.23 33.20 4.61
C GLY A 44 -12.00 32.40 5.08
N ASP A 45 -12.19 31.09 5.20
CA ASP A 45 -11.12 30.15 5.59
C ASP A 45 -10.28 29.66 4.38
N TYR A 46 -10.35 30.35 3.25
CA TYR A 46 -9.64 29.97 2.03
C TYR A 46 -8.66 31.06 1.61
N LEU A 47 -7.50 30.62 1.15
CA LEU A 47 -6.56 31.42 0.38
C LEU A 47 -6.73 31.01 -1.10
N VAL A 48 -6.97 31.98 -1.95
CA VAL A 48 -7.15 31.77 -3.39
C VAL A 48 -5.96 32.33 -4.13
N LEU A 49 -5.23 31.49 -4.83
CA LEU A 49 -4.19 31.87 -5.76
C LEU A 49 -4.78 31.77 -7.16
N SER A 50 -4.80 32.86 -7.90
CA SER A 50 -5.35 32.91 -9.25
C SER A 50 -4.38 33.55 -10.22
N GLY A 51 -4.36 33.06 -11.44
CA GLY A 51 -3.53 33.59 -12.52
C GLY A 51 -4.09 33.24 -13.90
N VAL A 52 -3.58 33.88 -14.93
CA VAL A 52 -3.93 33.62 -16.32
C VAL A 52 -2.73 33.00 -17.01
N SER A 53 -2.89 31.82 -17.58
CA SER A 53 -1.83 31.16 -18.35
C SER A 53 -1.50 31.92 -19.65
N LYS A 54 -0.36 31.61 -20.25
CA LYS A 54 0.01 32.15 -21.56
C LYS A 54 -1.02 31.85 -22.67
N SER A 55 -1.76 30.75 -22.51
CA SER A 55 -2.87 30.38 -23.40
C SER A 55 -4.16 31.14 -23.13
N GLY A 56 -4.21 31.99 -22.11
CA GLY A 56 -5.41 32.74 -21.71
C GLY A 56 -6.36 31.98 -20.82
N ALA A 57 -6.03 30.73 -20.40
CA ALA A 57 -6.85 29.96 -19.45
C ALA A 57 -6.70 30.54 -18.05
N ILE A 58 -7.82 30.72 -17.36
CA ILE A 58 -7.84 31.10 -15.95
C ILE A 58 -7.55 29.85 -15.12
N LYS A 59 -6.46 29.90 -14.34
CA LYS A 59 -6.08 28.87 -13.38
C LYS A 59 -6.26 29.42 -11.97
N SER A 60 -6.91 28.68 -11.10
CA SER A 60 -7.04 29.05 -9.69
C SER A 60 -6.80 27.87 -8.79
N GLN A 61 -6.15 28.13 -7.67
CA GLN A 61 -5.93 27.19 -6.60
C GLN A 61 -6.59 27.71 -5.33
N TRP A 62 -7.39 26.88 -4.70
CA TRP A 62 -8.07 27.19 -3.46
C TRP A 62 -7.44 26.37 -2.34
N LEU A 63 -6.93 27.04 -1.34
CA LEU A 63 -6.34 26.45 -0.14
C LEU A 63 -7.29 26.65 1.03
N GLY A 64 -7.89 25.58 1.51
CA GLY A 64 -8.79 25.61 2.67
C GLY A 64 -8.02 25.25 3.92
N PHE A 65 -8.22 26.01 5.00
CA PHE A 65 -7.53 25.82 6.25
C PHE A 65 -8.47 25.33 7.35
N SER A 66 -7.95 24.52 8.27
CA SER A 66 -8.58 24.17 9.52
C SER A 66 -7.59 24.50 10.65
N GLY A 67 -7.77 25.69 11.24
CA GLY A 67 -6.76 26.22 12.16
C GLY A 67 -5.47 26.60 11.42
N THR A 68 -4.35 25.98 11.81
CA THR A 68 -3.03 26.16 11.18
C THR A 68 -2.69 25.07 10.16
N SER A 69 -3.61 24.13 9.91
CA SER A 69 -3.39 23.00 9.00
C SER A 69 -4.13 23.20 7.69
N LEU A 70 -3.48 22.85 6.59
CA LEU A 70 -4.09 22.83 5.27
C LEU A 70 -5.06 21.64 5.20
N ALA A 71 -6.33 21.90 4.90
CA ALA A 71 -7.40 20.89 4.89
C ALA A 71 -7.92 20.56 3.48
N LEU A 72 -7.70 21.46 2.53
CA LEU A 72 -8.25 21.36 1.19
C LEU A 72 -7.37 22.09 0.17
N ILE A 73 -7.06 21.45 -0.94
CA ILE A 73 -6.55 22.12 -2.15
C ILE A 73 -7.50 21.82 -3.30
N THR A 74 -7.89 22.84 -4.03
CA THR A 74 -8.72 22.69 -5.23
C THR A 74 -8.08 23.43 -6.39
N TRP A 75 -7.86 22.74 -7.50
CA TRP A 75 -7.46 23.37 -8.74
C TRP A 75 -8.67 23.53 -9.65
N ALA A 76 -8.81 24.71 -10.24
CA ALA A 76 -9.85 25.00 -11.19
C ALA A 76 -9.26 25.62 -12.47
N MET A 77 -9.81 25.26 -13.61
CA MET A 77 -9.51 25.83 -14.91
C MET A 77 -10.79 26.35 -15.54
N ASN A 78 -10.82 27.64 -15.95
CA ASN A 78 -12.02 28.28 -16.49
C ASN A 78 -13.26 28.07 -15.58
N GLU A 79 -13.09 28.29 -14.28
CA GLU A 79 -14.11 28.12 -13.23
C GLU A 79 -14.63 26.69 -13.04
N GLN A 80 -14.05 25.70 -13.71
CA GLN A 80 -14.34 24.27 -13.49
C GLN A 80 -13.28 23.66 -12.60
N THR A 81 -13.73 23.04 -11.52
CA THR A 81 -12.84 22.26 -10.65
C THR A 81 -12.32 21.04 -11.41
N VAL A 82 -11.01 20.91 -11.51
CA VAL A 82 -10.35 19.80 -12.19
C VAL A 82 -9.76 18.80 -11.19
N LEU A 83 -9.37 19.27 -10.01
CA LEU A 83 -8.82 18.44 -8.94
C LEU A 83 -9.16 19.04 -7.59
N THR A 84 -9.50 18.19 -6.63
CA THR A 84 -9.70 18.55 -5.22
C THR A 84 -8.96 17.57 -4.33
N LEU A 85 -8.08 18.08 -3.47
CA LEU A 85 -7.42 17.33 -2.41
C LEU A 85 -8.09 17.67 -1.08
N THR A 86 -8.50 16.66 -0.31
CA THR A 86 -9.14 16.86 1.00
C THR A 86 -8.48 15.98 2.06
N GLY A 87 -8.62 16.37 3.32
CA GLY A 87 -8.07 15.61 4.45
C GLY A 87 -6.57 15.75 4.61
N LEU A 88 -5.97 16.76 3.99
CA LEU A 88 -4.56 17.08 4.18
C LEU A 88 -4.27 17.43 5.64
N SER A 89 -3.14 16.95 6.15
CA SER A 89 -2.68 17.25 7.51
C SER A 89 -1.27 17.85 7.45
N VAL A 90 -1.18 19.07 6.94
CA VAL A 90 0.09 19.80 6.82
C VAL A 90 0.11 20.91 7.87
N ASP A 91 1.13 20.92 8.73
CA ASP A 91 1.36 22.01 9.67
C ASP A 91 2.02 23.18 8.96
N LEU A 92 1.29 24.29 8.85
CA LEU A 92 1.74 25.51 8.20
C LEU A 92 2.45 26.49 9.14
N SER A 93 2.66 26.13 10.43
CA SER A 93 3.20 27.04 11.45
C SER A 93 4.64 27.50 11.22
N GLY A 94 5.34 26.93 10.24
CA GLY A 94 6.74 27.25 9.91
C GLY A 94 6.99 27.69 8.47
N LEU A 95 5.97 27.97 7.68
CA LEU A 95 6.13 28.25 6.25
C LEU A 95 6.87 29.57 5.98
N SER A 96 8.18 29.44 5.83
CA SER A 96 9.03 30.41 5.11
C SER A 96 9.42 29.94 3.71
N GLU A 97 9.06 28.70 3.35
CA GLU A 97 9.41 28.03 2.09
C GLU A 97 8.16 27.64 1.30
N ALA A 98 8.30 27.47 0.00
CA ALA A 98 7.20 27.01 -0.84
C ALA A 98 6.78 25.59 -0.45
N LEU A 99 5.48 25.34 -0.32
CA LEU A 99 4.92 24.01 -0.13
C LEU A 99 5.28 23.11 -1.32
N ARG A 100 5.91 21.97 -1.03
CA ARG A 100 6.22 20.95 -2.04
C ARG A 100 5.21 19.83 -1.96
N PHE A 101 4.96 19.13 -3.05
CA PHE A 101 4.04 17.99 -3.07
C PHE A 101 4.45 16.89 -2.09
N GLU A 102 5.75 16.62 -1.97
CA GLU A 102 6.28 15.67 -1.01
C GLU A 102 5.92 16.00 0.45
N ASP A 103 5.78 17.30 0.79
CA ASP A 103 5.36 17.72 2.14
C ASP A 103 3.84 17.55 2.33
N LEU A 104 3.04 17.64 1.25
CA LEU A 104 1.60 17.46 1.27
C LEU A 104 1.21 15.98 1.38
N PHE A 105 1.98 15.10 0.77
CA PHE A 105 1.76 13.66 0.72
C PHE A 105 2.73 12.87 1.60
N ALA A 106 3.21 13.45 2.70
CA ALA A 106 4.10 12.77 3.65
C ALA A 106 3.35 12.00 4.75
N SER A 107 2.03 11.84 4.62
CA SER A 107 1.17 11.15 5.59
C SER A 107 0.34 10.08 4.91
N ASN A 108 -0.30 9.22 5.68
CA ASN A 108 -1.21 8.22 5.13
C ASN A 108 -2.35 8.87 4.37
N ASP A 109 -2.36 8.74 3.06
CA ASP A 109 -3.27 9.44 2.16
C ASP A 109 -4.25 8.49 1.47
N ARG A 110 -5.40 9.04 1.08
CA ARG A 110 -6.33 8.37 0.19
C ARG A 110 -6.44 9.16 -1.11
N ILE A 111 -6.09 8.50 -2.22
CA ILE A 111 -6.09 9.08 -3.55
C ILE A 111 -7.06 8.28 -4.42
N ASP A 112 -8.14 8.92 -4.85
CA ASP A 112 -9.12 8.33 -5.78
C ASP A 112 -9.05 9.12 -7.10
N MET A 113 -8.50 8.51 -8.16
CA MET A 113 -8.45 9.09 -9.51
C MET A 113 -9.73 8.76 -10.29
N GLY A 114 -9.84 9.22 -11.52
CA GLY A 114 -11.08 9.13 -12.28
C GLY A 114 -10.98 8.33 -13.55
N TYR A 115 -11.15 9.00 -14.68
CA TYR A 115 -11.08 8.42 -16.01
C TYR A 115 -9.82 8.92 -16.71
N GLY A 116 -9.17 8.05 -17.46
CA GLY A 116 -8.04 8.40 -18.28
C GLY A 116 -6.79 7.65 -17.86
N ALA A 117 -5.66 8.02 -18.43
CA ALA A 117 -4.37 7.51 -18.02
C ALA A 117 -3.75 8.50 -17.04
N ASP A 118 -3.73 8.12 -15.77
CA ASP A 118 -3.28 8.98 -14.68
C ASP A 118 -1.88 8.58 -14.19
N TYR A 119 -1.14 9.56 -13.67
CA TYR A 119 0.12 9.34 -12.99
C TYR A 119 0.01 9.86 -11.56
N VAL A 120 0.30 9.00 -10.59
CA VAL A 120 0.21 9.30 -9.16
C VAL A 120 1.51 8.93 -8.46
N HIS A 121 2.04 9.84 -7.63
CA HIS A 121 3.11 9.56 -6.68
C HIS A 121 2.64 9.96 -5.28
N ALA A 122 2.53 8.98 -4.37
CA ALA A 122 2.00 9.22 -3.02
C ALA A 122 3.08 9.56 -1.98
N TYR A 123 4.37 9.43 -2.33
CA TYR A 123 5.56 9.80 -1.56
C TYR A 123 5.78 8.97 -0.30
N ALA A 124 5.32 9.39 0.87
CA ALA A 124 5.61 8.72 2.13
C ALA A 124 4.36 8.63 3.00
N GLY A 125 4.18 7.50 3.62
CA GLY A 125 2.99 7.20 4.40
C GLY A 125 2.47 5.82 4.04
N ASN A 126 1.38 5.39 4.66
CA ASN A 126 0.69 4.18 4.25
C ASN A 126 -0.52 4.59 3.43
N ASP A 127 -0.37 4.61 2.12
CA ASP A 127 -1.30 5.24 1.21
C ASP A 127 -2.29 4.25 0.62
N THR A 128 -3.45 4.77 0.24
CA THR A 128 -4.51 3.99 -0.38
C THR A 128 -4.93 4.65 -1.68
N ILE A 129 -4.66 4.00 -2.81
CA ILE A 129 -4.74 4.63 -4.12
C ILE A 129 -5.65 3.82 -5.04
N ALA A 130 -6.64 4.47 -5.64
CA ALA A 130 -7.44 3.93 -6.73
C ALA A 130 -7.13 4.71 -8.02
N GLY A 131 -6.50 4.08 -9.02
CA GLY A 131 -6.22 4.69 -10.33
C GLY A 131 -7.49 5.03 -11.09
N GLY A 132 -8.52 4.20 -10.96
CA GLY A 132 -9.78 4.39 -11.66
C GLY A 132 -9.84 3.64 -12.97
N PHE A 133 -10.37 4.29 -14.00
CA PHE A 133 -10.44 3.69 -15.33
C PHE A 133 -9.31 4.24 -16.21
N GLY A 134 -8.63 3.36 -16.91
CA GLY A 134 -7.58 3.74 -17.85
C GLY A 134 -6.32 2.92 -17.64
N ASN A 135 -5.21 3.43 -18.16
CA ASN A 135 -3.91 2.80 -17.97
C ASN A 135 -3.09 3.72 -17.06
N ASP A 136 -3.08 3.41 -15.77
CA ASP A 136 -2.53 4.29 -14.77
C ASP A 136 -1.10 3.89 -14.37
N THR A 137 -0.32 4.88 -13.94
CA THR A 137 0.97 4.66 -13.31
C THR A 137 0.89 5.15 -11.86
N ILE A 138 0.99 4.22 -10.92
CA ILE A 138 0.81 4.48 -9.50
C ILE A 138 2.11 4.16 -8.78
N HIS A 139 2.70 5.17 -8.14
CA HIS A 139 3.87 5.04 -7.30
C HIS A 139 3.46 5.26 -5.84
N GLY A 140 3.52 4.21 -5.01
CA GLY A 140 3.21 4.30 -3.58
C GLY A 140 4.24 5.15 -2.85
N GLY A 141 5.47 4.71 -2.84
CA GLY A 141 6.57 5.43 -2.21
C GLY A 141 7.16 4.71 -1.02
N GLU A 142 7.35 5.43 0.09
CA GLU A 142 7.80 4.85 1.35
C GLU A 142 6.59 4.50 2.22
N GLY A 143 6.48 3.24 2.63
CA GLY A 143 5.43 2.84 3.55
C GLY A 143 4.79 1.51 3.21
N LEU A 144 3.56 1.35 3.67
CA LEU A 144 2.72 0.20 3.35
C LEU A 144 1.55 0.68 2.48
N ASP A 145 1.74 0.62 1.16
CA ASP A 145 0.83 1.21 0.20
C ASP A 145 -0.13 0.19 -0.40
N THR A 146 -1.35 0.62 -0.67
CA THR A 146 -2.43 -0.24 -1.17
C THR A 146 -3.05 0.35 -2.44
N ALA A 147 -2.92 -0.37 -3.56
CA ALA A 147 -3.68 -0.11 -4.78
C ALA A 147 -5.05 -0.78 -4.70
N ILE A 148 -6.13 -0.05 -5.03
CA ILE A 148 -7.51 -0.56 -5.00
C ILE A 148 -8.03 -0.75 -6.41
N PHE A 149 -8.59 -1.95 -6.64
CA PHE A 149 -9.29 -2.35 -7.86
C PHE A 149 -10.74 -2.73 -7.53
N SER A 150 -11.69 -2.27 -8.33
CA SER A 150 -13.12 -2.38 -8.04
C SER A 150 -13.71 -3.77 -8.29
N ASN A 151 -13.10 -4.56 -9.18
CA ASN A 151 -13.58 -5.88 -9.56
C ASN A 151 -12.92 -7.00 -8.71
N ARG A 152 -13.37 -8.25 -8.92
CA ARG A 152 -12.82 -9.42 -8.25
C ARG A 152 -11.43 -9.74 -8.78
N ARG A 153 -10.60 -10.36 -7.95
CA ARG A 153 -9.22 -10.76 -8.29
C ARG A 153 -9.12 -11.55 -9.60
N GLU A 154 -10.09 -12.42 -9.86
CA GLU A 154 -10.16 -13.26 -11.08
C GLU A 154 -10.32 -12.45 -12.37
N SER A 155 -10.74 -11.18 -12.27
CA SER A 155 -10.89 -10.28 -13.41
C SER A 155 -9.59 -9.60 -13.84
N TYR A 156 -8.47 -9.91 -13.19
CA TYR A 156 -7.19 -9.26 -13.48
C TYR A 156 -6.06 -10.26 -13.62
N SER A 157 -5.12 -9.96 -14.52
CA SER A 157 -3.81 -10.59 -14.56
C SER A 157 -2.79 -9.71 -13.86
N ILE A 158 -1.90 -10.33 -13.06
CA ILE A 158 -0.79 -9.65 -12.40
C ILE A 158 0.50 -10.17 -13.01
N SER A 159 1.38 -9.26 -13.41
CA SER A 159 2.70 -9.58 -13.96
C SER A 159 3.76 -8.71 -13.29
N ILE A 160 4.80 -9.33 -12.74
CA ILE A 160 5.94 -8.62 -12.19
C ILE A 160 6.85 -8.23 -13.36
N LEU A 161 7.07 -6.94 -13.54
CA LEU A 161 7.91 -6.40 -14.61
C LEU A 161 9.36 -6.30 -14.17
N GLU A 162 9.59 -5.71 -12.98
CA GLU A 162 10.90 -5.50 -12.37
C GLU A 162 10.78 -5.59 -10.84
N THR A 163 11.89 -5.44 -10.12
CA THR A 163 11.84 -5.31 -8.65
C THR A 163 10.93 -4.14 -8.27
N ASN A 164 9.94 -4.40 -7.41
CA ASN A 164 8.95 -3.43 -6.95
C ASN A 164 8.07 -2.81 -8.05
N THR A 165 8.03 -3.39 -9.25
CA THR A 165 7.18 -2.90 -10.35
C THR A 165 6.28 -4.02 -10.85
N VAL A 166 4.98 -3.79 -10.78
CA VAL A 166 3.94 -4.78 -11.11
C VAL A 166 2.98 -4.19 -12.12
N SER A 167 2.61 -4.98 -13.14
CA SER A 167 1.50 -4.63 -14.02
C SER A 167 0.25 -5.39 -13.59
N VAL A 168 -0.85 -4.67 -13.46
CA VAL A 168 -2.19 -5.21 -13.19
C VAL A 168 -3.07 -4.89 -14.38
N ARG A 169 -3.52 -5.93 -15.10
CA ARG A 169 -4.34 -5.76 -16.30
C ARG A 169 -5.72 -6.33 -16.10
N PHE A 170 -6.73 -5.57 -16.46
CA PHE A 170 -8.11 -6.03 -16.47
C PHE A 170 -8.33 -7.02 -17.63
N GLU A 171 -8.85 -8.21 -17.31
CA GLU A 171 -9.16 -9.32 -18.23
C GLU A 171 -10.66 -9.66 -18.19
N GLY A 172 -11.46 -8.87 -17.46
CA GLY A 172 -12.89 -9.14 -17.34
C GLY A 172 -13.63 -8.97 -18.66
N PRO A 173 -14.86 -9.45 -18.74
CA PRO A 173 -15.65 -9.40 -19.97
C PRO A 173 -15.95 -7.95 -20.36
N ILE A 174 -15.54 -7.57 -21.57
CA ILE A 174 -15.92 -6.29 -22.15
C ILE A 174 -17.36 -6.43 -22.65
N VAL A 175 -18.26 -5.62 -22.09
CA VAL A 175 -19.66 -5.61 -22.55
C VAL A 175 -19.71 -5.02 -23.97
N ALA A 176 -20.26 -5.76 -24.92
CA ALA A 176 -20.35 -5.36 -26.32
C ALA A 176 -21.45 -4.31 -26.56
N ILE A 177 -21.39 -3.18 -25.85
CA ILE A 177 -22.19 -1.99 -26.13
C ILE A 177 -21.31 -0.90 -26.72
N TYR A 178 -21.86 -0.03 -27.54
CA TYR A 178 -21.10 1.03 -28.17
C TYR A 178 -21.61 2.41 -27.69
N PRO A 179 -20.72 3.32 -27.18
CA PRO A 179 -19.32 3.06 -26.89
C PRO A 179 -19.12 2.03 -25.76
N PRO A 180 -18.04 1.24 -25.77
CA PRO A 180 -17.78 0.29 -24.69
C PRO A 180 -17.62 1.06 -23.37
N PRO A 181 -18.07 0.47 -22.24
CA PRO A 181 -17.84 1.08 -20.94
C PRO A 181 -16.34 1.18 -20.67
N PRO A 182 -15.88 2.21 -19.96
CA PRO A 182 -14.50 2.28 -19.54
C PRO A 182 -14.14 1.08 -18.64
N THR A 183 -12.91 0.64 -18.74
CA THR A 183 -12.34 -0.45 -17.93
C THR A 183 -11.12 0.04 -17.18
N ASP A 184 -10.72 -0.65 -16.13
CA ASP A 184 -9.52 -0.31 -15.36
C ASP A 184 -8.25 -0.38 -16.23
N GLY A 185 -8.30 -1.03 -17.40
CA GLY A 185 -7.19 -1.04 -18.36
C GLY A 185 -6.00 -1.87 -17.93
N THR A 186 -4.81 -1.31 -18.07
CA THR A 186 -3.53 -1.92 -17.67
C THR A 186 -2.72 -0.92 -16.87
N ASP A 187 -2.59 -1.17 -15.58
CA ASP A 187 -1.91 -0.27 -14.68
C ASP A 187 -0.50 -0.75 -14.35
N THR A 188 0.38 0.21 -14.11
CA THR A 188 1.73 -0.02 -13.62
C THR A 188 1.81 0.45 -12.18
N LEU A 189 2.08 -0.48 -11.27
CA LEU A 189 2.23 -0.24 -9.85
C LEU A 189 3.71 -0.28 -9.49
N ILE A 190 4.21 0.74 -8.80
CA ILE A 190 5.60 0.89 -8.40
C ILE A 190 5.62 1.10 -6.89
N HIS A 191 6.43 0.32 -6.15
CA HIS A 191 6.50 0.36 -4.69
C HIS A 191 5.10 0.29 -4.06
N MET A 192 4.38 -0.80 -4.37
CA MET A 192 3.07 -1.11 -3.79
C MET A 192 3.13 -2.46 -3.10
N GLU A 193 2.89 -2.48 -1.79
CA GLU A 193 2.95 -3.68 -0.94
C GLU A 193 1.66 -4.47 -0.99
N ARG A 194 0.53 -3.81 -1.25
CA ARG A 194 -0.80 -4.41 -1.25
C ARG A 194 -1.56 -4.06 -2.52
N ILE A 195 -2.24 -5.06 -3.09
CA ILE A 195 -3.20 -4.88 -4.17
C ILE A 195 -4.53 -5.42 -3.64
N GLN A 196 -5.53 -4.55 -3.48
CA GLN A 196 -6.84 -4.91 -2.96
C GLN A 196 -7.86 -5.01 -4.09
N PHE A 197 -8.52 -6.14 -4.17
CA PHE A 197 -9.66 -6.41 -5.05
C PHE A 197 -10.94 -6.49 -4.23
N SER A 198 -12.11 -6.54 -4.88
CA SER A 198 -13.40 -6.58 -4.18
C SER A 198 -13.62 -7.83 -3.31
N ASP A 199 -12.91 -8.93 -3.56
CA ASP A 199 -13.10 -10.20 -2.86
C ASP A 199 -11.88 -10.68 -2.06
N ARG A 200 -10.69 -10.15 -2.35
CA ARG A 200 -9.43 -10.51 -1.68
C ARG A 200 -8.33 -9.49 -1.96
N SER A 201 -7.20 -9.67 -1.30
CA SER A 201 -6.00 -8.89 -1.55
C SER A 201 -4.81 -9.76 -1.93
N VAL A 202 -3.78 -9.12 -2.50
CA VAL A 202 -2.49 -9.72 -2.82
C VAL A 202 -1.40 -8.91 -2.14
N ALA A 203 -0.52 -9.58 -1.40
CA ALA A 203 0.67 -8.98 -0.82
C ALA A 203 1.87 -9.18 -1.73
N MET A 204 2.63 -8.13 -1.98
CA MET A 204 3.79 -8.12 -2.87
C MET A 204 5.12 -8.06 -2.11
N ASP A 205 5.13 -7.63 -0.87
CA ASP A 205 6.29 -7.42 0.02
C ASP A 205 6.80 -8.73 0.67
N LEU A 206 7.13 -9.72 -0.14
CA LEU A 206 7.53 -11.05 0.35
C LEU A 206 8.95 -11.09 0.94
N ASP A 207 9.71 -10.05 0.82
CA ASP A 207 10.97 -9.80 1.51
C ASP A 207 10.80 -9.07 2.87
N SER A 208 9.60 -8.63 3.19
CA SER A 208 9.25 -7.83 4.35
C SER A 208 8.11 -8.46 5.19
N SER A 209 7.04 -7.73 5.46
CA SER A 209 5.94 -8.12 6.37
C SER A 209 5.22 -9.39 5.93
N ALA A 210 4.83 -9.47 4.65
CA ALA A 210 4.13 -10.65 4.15
C ALA A 210 5.02 -11.91 4.15
N GLY A 211 6.29 -11.78 3.76
CA GLY A 211 7.22 -12.91 3.83
C GLY A 211 7.48 -13.39 5.26
N ASN A 212 7.58 -12.46 6.21
CA ASN A 212 7.68 -12.80 7.65
C ASN A 212 6.42 -13.54 8.14
N ALA A 213 5.24 -13.07 7.73
CA ALA A 213 3.97 -13.72 8.05
C ALA A 213 3.90 -15.15 7.50
N ALA A 214 4.28 -15.36 6.24
CA ALA A 214 4.31 -16.68 5.61
C ALA A 214 5.25 -17.64 6.35
N ARG A 215 6.45 -17.20 6.68
CA ARG A 215 7.46 -18.01 7.42
C ARG A 215 6.97 -18.39 8.81
N LEU A 216 6.36 -17.45 9.54
CA LEU A 216 5.79 -17.75 10.86
C LEU A 216 4.60 -18.70 10.80
N LEU A 217 3.72 -18.55 9.81
CA LEU A 217 2.63 -19.51 9.57
C LEU A 217 3.19 -20.92 9.32
N ALA A 218 4.20 -21.06 8.47
CA ALA A 218 4.82 -22.34 8.20
C ALA A 218 5.47 -22.95 9.45
N ALA A 219 6.19 -22.15 10.24
CA ALA A 219 6.87 -22.62 11.43
C ALA A 219 5.90 -23.10 12.52
N VAL A 220 4.78 -22.40 12.73
CA VAL A 220 3.85 -22.72 13.84
C VAL A 220 2.70 -23.61 13.39
N PHE A 221 2.13 -23.39 12.21
CA PHE A 221 0.93 -24.12 11.73
C PHE A 221 1.23 -25.10 10.59
N GLY A 222 2.48 -25.15 10.13
CA GLY A 222 2.92 -25.99 9.01
C GLY A 222 2.68 -25.33 7.65
N LYS A 223 3.36 -25.86 6.62
CA LYS A 223 3.39 -25.30 5.25
C LYS A 223 2.01 -25.12 4.60
N ASP A 224 1.05 -25.99 4.93
CA ASP A 224 -0.28 -25.90 4.33
C ASP A 224 -1.10 -24.73 4.88
N ALA A 225 -0.75 -24.20 6.06
CA ALA A 225 -1.36 -23.00 6.60
C ALA A 225 -1.07 -21.74 5.74
N VAL A 226 0.07 -21.70 5.05
CA VAL A 226 0.44 -20.63 4.12
C VAL A 226 -0.53 -20.52 2.95
N LYS A 227 -1.14 -21.64 2.56
CA LYS A 227 -2.13 -21.69 1.47
C LYS A 227 -3.53 -21.25 1.88
N ASN A 228 -3.76 -21.06 3.19
CA ASN A 228 -5.06 -20.62 3.69
C ASN A 228 -5.14 -19.09 3.67
N PRO A 229 -5.97 -18.49 2.79
CA PRO A 229 -6.00 -17.04 2.63
C PRO A 229 -6.51 -16.30 3.88
N ARG A 230 -7.27 -16.94 4.75
CA ARG A 230 -7.71 -16.33 6.03
C ARG A 230 -6.58 -16.30 7.04
N TYR A 231 -5.78 -17.38 7.13
CA TYR A 231 -4.60 -17.38 8.01
C TYR A 231 -3.55 -16.40 7.53
N ALA A 232 -3.35 -16.32 6.22
CA ALA A 232 -2.51 -15.30 5.60
C ALA A 232 -2.94 -13.89 6.01
N GLY A 233 -4.23 -13.57 5.87
CA GLY A 233 -4.76 -12.25 6.23
C GLY A 233 -4.60 -11.91 7.72
N ILE A 234 -4.81 -12.86 8.63
CA ILE A 234 -4.57 -12.66 10.06
C ILE A 234 -3.09 -12.37 10.32
N ALA A 235 -2.19 -13.19 9.77
CA ALA A 235 -0.75 -13.06 10.02
C ALA A 235 -0.19 -11.75 9.43
N ILE A 236 -0.58 -11.39 8.20
CA ILE A 236 -0.22 -10.11 7.55
C ILE A 236 -0.72 -8.94 8.39
N SER A 237 -1.98 -8.95 8.82
CA SER A 237 -2.58 -7.88 9.63
C SER A 237 -1.82 -7.61 10.94
N LEU A 238 -1.27 -8.62 11.58
CA LEU A 238 -0.47 -8.43 12.79
C LEU A 238 0.84 -7.67 12.51
N PHE A 239 1.49 -7.96 11.39
CA PHE A 239 2.69 -7.22 10.98
C PHE A 239 2.35 -5.81 10.51
N ASP A 240 1.27 -5.63 9.76
CA ASP A 240 0.81 -4.32 9.28
C ASP A 240 0.41 -3.38 10.44
N GLN A 241 0.02 -3.95 11.60
CA GLN A 241 -0.18 -3.23 12.85
C GLN A 241 1.13 -2.88 13.58
N GLY A 242 2.28 -3.23 13.03
CA GLY A 242 3.60 -2.92 13.58
C GLY A 242 4.09 -3.89 14.66
N LEU A 243 3.46 -5.05 14.83
CA LEU A 243 3.95 -6.05 15.77
C LEU A 243 5.29 -6.63 15.29
N SER A 244 6.24 -6.78 16.21
CA SER A 244 7.51 -7.43 15.92
C SER A 244 7.32 -8.95 15.67
N LYS A 245 8.29 -9.58 15.00
CA LYS A 245 8.30 -11.03 14.78
C LYS A 245 8.09 -11.84 16.07
N ASP A 246 8.72 -11.43 17.17
CA ASP A 246 8.58 -12.11 18.46
C ASP A 246 7.17 -11.96 19.03
N GLN A 247 6.54 -10.78 18.87
CA GLN A 247 5.15 -10.57 19.30
C GLN A 247 4.18 -11.41 18.48
N VAL A 248 4.34 -11.45 17.15
CA VAL A 248 3.51 -12.29 16.28
C VAL A 248 3.74 -13.78 16.57
N SER A 249 4.99 -14.19 16.81
CA SER A 249 5.33 -15.56 17.25
C SER A 249 4.62 -15.92 18.56
N GLN A 250 4.59 -15.01 19.53
CA GLN A 250 3.89 -15.23 20.79
C GLN A 250 2.37 -15.36 20.60
N VAL A 251 1.77 -14.51 19.74
CA VAL A 251 0.34 -14.63 19.40
C VAL A 251 0.05 -15.98 18.76
N ALA A 252 0.88 -16.41 17.81
CA ALA A 252 0.74 -17.69 17.14
C ALA A 252 0.86 -18.89 18.11
N LEU A 253 1.86 -18.87 19.00
CA LEU A 253 2.02 -19.91 20.02
C LEU A 253 0.85 -19.94 20.99
N ASN A 254 0.34 -18.78 21.41
CA ASN A 254 -0.85 -18.71 22.29
C ASN A 254 -2.10 -19.28 21.61
N ALA A 255 -2.23 -19.11 20.28
CA ALA A 255 -3.34 -19.70 19.53
C ALA A 255 -3.28 -21.23 19.51
N VAL A 256 -2.08 -21.83 19.54
CA VAL A 256 -1.90 -23.30 19.53
C VAL A 256 -1.96 -23.90 20.94
N PHE A 257 -1.26 -23.29 21.91
CA PHE A 257 -1.01 -23.89 23.23
C PHE A 257 -1.70 -23.18 24.38
N GLY A 258 -2.32 -22.01 24.12
CA GLY A 258 -2.75 -21.09 25.18
C GLY A 258 -1.56 -20.41 25.88
N ALA A 259 -1.83 -19.76 27.00
CA ALA A 259 -0.83 -18.92 27.69
C ALA A 259 0.32 -19.72 28.35
N ASN A 260 0.20 -21.04 28.52
CA ASN A 260 1.13 -21.88 29.26
C ASN A 260 1.77 -22.96 28.37
N ALA A 261 2.30 -22.57 27.22
CA ALA A 261 3.04 -23.48 26.32
C ALA A 261 4.25 -24.12 27.07
N LYS A 262 4.37 -25.43 27.05
CA LYS A 262 5.56 -26.11 27.56
C LYS A 262 6.68 -26.06 26.53
N SER A 263 7.89 -25.80 26.97
CA SER A 263 9.06 -25.65 26.10
C SER A 263 9.25 -26.83 25.14
N LYS A 264 9.11 -28.06 25.64
CA LYS A 264 9.20 -29.29 24.83
C LYS A 264 8.13 -29.37 23.74
N ASP A 265 6.91 -28.93 24.03
CA ASP A 265 5.78 -28.99 23.08
C ASP A 265 6.00 -27.98 21.94
N VAL A 266 6.46 -26.78 22.29
CA VAL A 266 6.83 -25.74 21.29
C VAL A 266 7.95 -26.23 20.37
N VAL A 267 9.04 -26.73 20.95
CA VAL A 267 10.19 -27.23 20.17
C VAL A 267 9.77 -28.39 19.28
N SER A 268 9.00 -29.36 19.80
CA SER A 268 8.53 -30.49 19.01
C SER A 268 7.63 -30.10 17.85
N LEU A 269 6.73 -29.13 18.08
CA LEU A 269 5.84 -28.61 17.04
C LEU A 269 6.63 -27.96 15.90
N ILE A 270 7.50 -26.99 16.24
CA ILE A 270 8.29 -26.25 15.25
C ILE A 270 9.19 -27.21 14.46
N TRP A 271 9.89 -28.11 15.16
CA TRP A 271 10.74 -29.08 14.49
C TRP A 271 9.95 -29.94 13.49
N LYS A 272 8.81 -30.48 13.93
CA LYS A 272 7.94 -31.28 13.06
C LYS A 272 7.45 -30.50 11.84
N ASN A 273 7.04 -29.25 12.04
CA ASN A 273 6.53 -28.41 10.95
C ASN A 273 7.62 -28.10 9.92
N LEU A 274 8.86 -27.87 10.36
CA LEU A 274 9.97 -27.51 9.49
C LEU A 274 10.64 -28.71 8.82
N THR A 275 10.77 -29.83 9.53
CA THR A 275 11.52 -30.99 9.02
C THR A 275 10.63 -32.16 8.56
N GLY A 276 9.36 -32.12 8.93
CA GLY A 276 8.41 -33.22 8.70
C GLY A 276 8.67 -34.45 9.61
N SER A 277 9.67 -34.41 10.51
CA SER A 277 10.11 -35.52 11.35
C SER A 277 9.97 -35.24 12.84
N THR A 278 10.01 -36.30 13.66
CA THR A 278 10.09 -36.17 15.09
C THR A 278 11.52 -35.80 15.51
N ILE A 279 11.65 -34.85 16.42
CA ILE A 279 12.93 -34.46 17.00
C ILE A 279 13.47 -35.59 17.93
N ASP A 280 14.75 -35.81 17.92
CA ASP A 280 15.40 -36.75 18.86
C ASP A 280 15.53 -36.13 20.25
N ASP A 281 15.68 -37.03 21.27
CA ASP A 281 15.71 -36.64 22.67
C ASP A 281 16.83 -35.65 23.00
N LYS A 282 17.99 -35.77 22.37
CA LYS A 282 19.16 -34.88 22.59
C LYS A 282 18.84 -33.47 22.15
N ASN A 283 18.43 -33.30 20.90
CA ASN A 283 18.10 -32.02 20.35
C ASN A 283 16.87 -31.38 21.04
N LEU A 284 15.87 -32.23 21.43
CA LEU A 284 14.73 -31.77 22.19
C LEU A 284 15.16 -31.21 23.56
N ALA A 285 16.02 -31.91 24.28
CA ALA A 285 16.49 -31.47 25.60
C ALA A 285 17.34 -30.19 25.47
N GLU A 286 18.19 -30.10 24.47
CA GLU A 286 19.04 -28.93 24.21
C GLU A 286 18.20 -27.69 23.93
N LEU A 287 17.31 -27.75 22.94
CA LEU A 287 16.50 -26.59 22.52
C LEU A 287 15.47 -26.18 23.56
N SER A 288 14.80 -27.16 24.22
CA SER A 288 13.87 -26.85 25.32
C SER A 288 14.59 -26.28 26.55
N GLY A 289 15.82 -26.73 26.81
CA GLY A 289 16.68 -26.22 27.88
C GLY A 289 17.03 -24.72 27.70
N LEU A 290 17.16 -24.23 26.49
CA LEU A 290 17.36 -22.80 26.23
C LEU A 290 16.14 -21.96 26.68
N ILE A 291 14.94 -22.49 26.51
CA ILE A 291 13.70 -21.83 26.95
C ILE A 291 13.56 -21.96 28.49
N ASP A 292 13.76 -23.15 29.03
CA ASP A 292 13.61 -23.42 30.45
C ASP A 292 14.62 -22.62 31.31
N SER A 293 15.84 -22.43 30.80
CA SER A 293 16.88 -21.59 31.42
C SER A 293 16.65 -20.10 31.22
N LYS A 294 15.64 -19.70 30.44
CA LYS A 294 15.36 -18.33 30.06
C LYS A 294 16.48 -17.65 29.25
N ALA A 295 17.36 -18.43 28.61
CA ALA A 295 18.34 -17.91 27.68
C ALA A 295 17.68 -17.26 26.44
N ILE A 296 16.56 -17.84 25.99
CA ILE A 296 15.66 -17.26 24.99
C ILE A 296 14.19 -17.54 25.38
N THR A 297 13.25 -16.78 24.84
CA THR A 297 11.83 -17.09 24.97
C THR A 297 11.38 -18.10 23.91
N ALA A 298 10.23 -18.74 24.13
CA ALA A 298 9.60 -19.59 23.11
C ALA A 298 9.31 -18.80 21.81
N ALA A 299 8.87 -17.55 21.93
CA ALA A 299 8.66 -16.66 20.78
C ALA A 299 9.95 -16.39 20.00
N GLN A 300 11.05 -16.09 20.69
CA GLN A 300 12.35 -15.87 20.04
C GLN A 300 12.89 -17.14 19.36
N LEU A 301 12.70 -18.31 19.94
CA LEU A 301 13.05 -19.57 19.27
C LEU A 301 12.22 -19.75 17.99
N THR A 302 10.91 -19.46 18.06
CA THR A 302 10.01 -19.55 16.92
C THR A 302 10.42 -18.57 15.80
N THR A 303 10.74 -17.32 16.15
CA THR A 303 11.25 -16.32 15.21
C THR A 303 12.53 -16.80 14.52
N LYS A 304 13.50 -17.31 15.29
CA LYS A 304 14.76 -17.85 14.73
C LYS A 304 14.49 -19.02 13.78
N ALA A 305 13.56 -19.90 14.13
CA ALA A 305 13.18 -21.01 13.27
C ALA A 305 12.48 -20.55 11.99
N ALA A 306 11.63 -19.54 12.08
CA ALA A 306 10.98 -18.92 10.92
C ALA A 306 11.98 -18.24 9.97
N ASP A 307 13.07 -17.69 10.49
CA ASP A 307 14.11 -17.03 9.70
C ASP A 307 15.09 -18.00 9.00
N LEU A 308 14.97 -19.31 9.22
CA LEU A 308 15.80 -20.30 8.53
C LEU A 308 15.48 -20.37 7.04
N GLU A 309 16.51 -20.59 6.22
CA GLU A 309 16.38 -20.81 4.78
C GLU A 309 15.43 -21.99 4.46
N LEU A 310 15.46 -23.03 5.28
CA LEU A 310 14.52 -24.16 5.19
C LEU A 310 13.06 -23.70 5.25
N THR A 311 12.75 -22.72 6.08
CA THR A 311 11.39 -22.18 6.19
C THR A 311 10.99 -21.37 4.96
N ALA A 312 11.93 -20.60 4.40
CA ALA A 312 11.71 -19.90 3.13
C ALA A 312 11.38 -20.87 1.98
N GLN A 313 12.10 -21.99 1.89
CA GLN A 313 11.85 -23.05 0.90
C GLN A 313 10.49 -23.73 1.12
N LEU A 314 10.11 -23.99 2.39
CA LEU A 314 8.80 -24.59 2.70
C LEU A 314 7.62 -23.68 2.35
N THR A 315 7.79 -22.39 2.40
CA THR A 315 6.74 -21.41 2.05
C THR A 315 6.68 -21.09 0.56
N ASP A 316 7.64 -21.62 -0.21
CA ASP A 316 7.78 -21.31 -1.64
C ASP A 316 7.78 -19.79 -1.93
N LEU A 317 8.52 -19.04 -1.12
CA LEU A 317 8.57 -17.58 -1.27
C LEU A 317 9.06 -17.16 -2.66
N VAL A 318 9.91 -17.97 -3.31
CA VAL A 318 10.34 -17.70 -4.69
C VAL A 318 9.17 -17.84 -5.68
N GLY A 319 8.28 -18.80 -5.47
CA GLY A 319 7.05 -18.94 -6.27
C GLY A 319 6.08 -17.80 -6.01
N LEU A 320 5.84 -17.48 -4.74
CA LEU A 320 4.97 -16.37 -4.33
C LEU A 320 5.50 -15.01 -4.81
N SER A 321 6.81 -14.81 -4.85
CA SER A 321 7.43 -13.56 -5.35
C SER A 321 7.13 -13.29 -6.84
N LYS A 322 6.67 -14.30 -7.59
CA LYS A 322 6.28 -14.14 -9.01
C LYS A 322 4.80 -13.81 -9.20
N THR A 323 3.96 -14.09 -8.21
CA THR A 323 2.50 -13.97 -8.31
C THR A 323 1.89 -13.08 -7.24
N GLY A 324 2.66 -12.72 -6.22
CA GLY A 324 2.13 -12.20 -4.97
C GLY A 324 1.50 -13.29 -4.11
N TRP A 325 1.17 -12.96 -2.88
CA TRP A 325 0.51 -13.86 -1.92
C TRP A 325 -0.92 -13.43 -1.67
N GLU A 326 -1.87 -14.22 -2.20
CA GLU A 326 -3.31 -13.93 -2.05
C GLU A 326 -3.79 -14.19 -0.62
N TYR A 327 -4.59 -13.26 -0.09
CA TYR A 327 -5.16 -13.36 1.24
C TYR A 327 -6.55 -12.69 1.32
N ILE A 328 -7.30 -13.03 2.37
CA ILE A 328 -8.54 -12.35 2.75
C ILE A 328 -8.21 -11.41 3.90
N PRO A 329 -8.37 -10.08 3.74
CA PRO A 329 -8.10 -9.12 4.80
C PRO A 329 -8.84 -9.47 6.11
N TYR A 330 -8.13 -9.36 7.24
CA TYR A 330 -8.72 -9.62 8.55
C TYR A 330 -9.51 -8.40 9.02
N GLY A 331 -10.79 -8.61 9.35
CA GLY A 331 -11.68 -7.54 9.81
C GLY A 331 -12.38 -6.73 8.70
N GLY A 332 -12.26 -7.19 7.43
CA GLY A 332 -12.99 -6.62 6.29
C GLY A 332 -14.37 -7.26 6.12
#